data_f9452b2495e44890c7f388f63efc7456
#
_entry.id   f9452b2495e44890c7f388f63efc7456
#
_cell.length_a   1.000
_cell.length_b   1.000
_cell.length_c   1.000
_cell.angle_alpha   90.00
_cell.angle_beta   90.00
_cell.angle_gamma   90.00
#
_symmetry.space_group_name_H-M   'P 1'
#
loop_
_entity.id
_entity.type
_entity.pdbx_description
1 polymer ?
#
loop_
_entity_poly.entity_id
_entity_poly.type
_entity_poly.pdbx_seq_one_letter_code
_entity_poly.pdbx_strand_id
1 'polypeptide(L)'
;VHETDIAAGRVLVATDASDRPVGVACVQGHAGEVDLADMFVDPPAIGSGAGRLLFEASVVLARGLGADRMTILADPHAAPFYERMGARFLRNAPSDAIPGRLLPLYEYDLTSGASS
;
A
#
# COMPACT_ATOMS: atom_id res chain seq x y z
N VAL A 1 -14.36 2.00 2.33
CA VAL A 1 -13.40 1.01 1.86
C VAL A 1 -13.96 -0.39 2.04
N HIS A 2 -13.92 -1.17 0.98
CA HIS A 2 -14.35 -2.56 1.01
C HIS A 2 -13.13 -3.47 0.96
N GLU A 3 -13.21 -4.58 1.67
CA GLU A 3 -12.14 -5.58 1.70
C GLU A 3 -12.63 -6.88 1.12
N THR A 4 -11.80 -7.52 0.27
CA THR A 4 -12.10 -8.82 -0.32
C THR A 4 -10.89 -9.73 -0.18
N ASP A 5 -11.09 -10.93 0.33
CA ASP A 5 -10.03 -11.95 0.39
C ASP A 5 -9.95 -12.66 -0.94
N ILE A 6 -8.74 -12.79 -1.47
CA ILE A 6 -8.45 -13.58 -2.67
C ILE A 6 -7.22 -14.42 -2.41
N ALA A 7 -6.98 -15.41 -3.26
CA ALA A 7 -5.86 -16.34 -3.07
C ALA A 7 -4.50 -15.64 -2.99
N ALA A 8 -4.32 -14.52 -3.70
CA ALA A 8 -3.05 -13.78 -3.73
C ALA A 8 -2.89 -12.80 -2.55
N GLY A 9 -3.93 -12.62 -1.72
CA GLY A 9 -3.87 -11.66 -0.63
C GLY A 9 -5.22 -11.01 -0.39
N ARG A 10 -5.20 -9.80 0.20
CA ARG A 10 -6.41 -9.04 0.47
C ARG A 10 -6.47 -7.80 -0.38
N VAL A 11 -7.63 -7.52 -0.94
CA VAL A 11 -7.85 -6.37 -1.80
C VAL A 11 -8.76 -5.38 -1.07
N LEU A 12 -8.32 -4.13 -0.99
CA LEU A 12 -9.09 -3.02 -0.44
C LEU A 12 -9.53 -2.14 -1.58
N VAL A 13 -10.79 -1.74 -1.58
CA VAL A 13 -11.36 -0.88 -2.62
C VAL A 13 -11.91 0.37 -1.98
N ALA A 14 -11.46 1.54 -2.45
CA ALA A 14 -12.03 2.82 -2.06
C ALA A 14 -13.10 3.22 -3.05
N THR A 15 -14.21 3.74 -2.54
CA THR A 15 -15.33 4.19 -3.37
C THR A 15 -15.62 5.65 -3.12
N ASP A 16 -16.22 6.32 -4.11
CA ASP A 16 -16.69 7.70 -3.95
C ASP A 16 -18.09 7.74 -3.33
N ALA A 17 -18.65 8.95 -3.22
CA ALA A 17 -19.98 9.12 -2.63
C ALA A 17 -21.08 8.42 -3.39
N SER A 18 -20.87 8.08 -4.65
CA SER A 18 -21.81 7.34 -5.48
C SER A 18 -21.55 5.84 -5.47
N ASP A 19 -20.70 5.36 -4.56
CA ASP A 19 -20.31 3.96 -4.42
C ASP A 19 -19.55 3.43 -5.64
N ARG A 20 -18.92 4.32 -6.39
CA ARG A 20 -18.11 3.96 -7.55
C ARG A 20 -16.67 3.74 -7.14
N PRO A 21 -16.02 2.63 -7.57
CA PRO A 21 -14.61 2.40 -7.23
C PRO A 21 -13.71 3.49 -7.78
N VAL A 22 -12.85 4.05 -6.91
CA VAL A 22 -11.90 5.10 -7.31
C VAL A 22 -10.48 4.74 -6.96
N GLY A 23 -10.26 3.62 -6.28
CA GLY A 23 -8.92 3.15 -5.98
C GLY A 23 -8.91 1.75 -5.43
N VAL A 24 -7.77 1.10 -5.51
CA VAL A 24 -7.58 -0.27 -5.03
C VAL A 24 -6.19 -0.42 -4.43
N ALA A 25 -6.10 -1.24 -3.39
CA ALA A 25 -4.82 -1.64 -2.80
C ALA A 25 -4.84 -3.14 -2.57
N CYS A 26 -3.71 -3.80 -2.84
CA CYS A 26 -3.56 -5.22 -2.61
C CYS A 26 -2.48 -5.46 -1.57
N VAL A 27 -2.84 -6.13 -0.48
CA VAL A 27 -1.94 -6.45 0.62
C VAL A 27 -1.71 -7.95 0.64
N GLN A 28 -0.44 -8.35 0.51
CA GLN A 28 -0.05 -9.75 0.60
C GLN A 28 0.81 -9.92 1.84
N GLY A 29 0.63 -11.01 2.55
CA GLY A 29 1.32 -11.19 3.82
C GLY A 29 1.79 -12.59 4.08
N HIS A 30 2.88 -12.69 4.82
CA HIS A 30 3.38 -13.91 5.41
C HIS A 30 4.09 -13.53 6.71
N ALA A 31 4.43 -14.51 7.50
CA ALA A 31 4.83 -14.37 8.90
C ALA A 31 5.65 -13.10 9.21
N GLY A 32 5.06 -12.20 10.00
CA GLY A 32 5.73 -11.01 10.51
C GLY A 32 5.89 -9.87 9.51
N GLU A 33 5.62 -10.09 8.24
CA GLU A 33 5.86 -9.10 7.21
C GLU A 33 4.75 -9.15 6.15
N VAL A 34 4.28 -7.99 5.73
CA VAL A 34 3.33 -7.87 4.62
C VAL A 34 3.91 -6.97 3.56
N ASP A 35 3.40 -7.12 2.35
CA ASP A 35 3.80 -6.34 1.21
C ASP A 35 2.57 -5.63 0.65
N LEU A 36 2.66 -4.32 0.45
CA LEU A 36 1.66 -3.58 -0.29
C LEU A 36 1.99 -3.77 -1.77
N ALA A 37 1.44 -4.85 -2.33
CA ALA A 37 1.83 -5.33 -3.65
C ALA A 37 1.41 -4.38 -4.76
N ASP A 38 0.21 -3.83 -4.65
CA ASP A 38 -0.33 -2.88 -5.62
C ASP A 38 -1.16 -1.84 -4.92
N MET A 39 -1.05 -0.59 -5.37
CA MET A 39 -1.98 0.46 -4.99
C MET A 39 -2.18 1.35 -6.19
N PHE A 40 -3.44 1.54 -6.57
CA PHE A 40 -3.80 2.36 -7.70
C PHE A 40 -4.97 3.26 -7.32
N VAL A 41 -4.88 4.52 -7.70
CA VAL A 41 -5.96 5.50 -7.54
C VAL A 41 -6.32 6.04 -8.91
N ASP A 42 -7.61 6.02 -9.23
CA ASP A 42 -8.10 6.54 -10.50
C ASP A 42 -7.68 8.00 -10.65
N PRO A 43 -7.09 8.42 -11.81
CA PRO A 43 -6.57 9.77 -11.96
C PRO A 43 -7.50 10.90 -11.52
N PRO A 44 -8.81 10.88 -11.83
CA PRO A 44 -9.70 11.93 -11.34
C PRO A 44 -9.83 11.99 -9.83
N ALA A 45 -9.49 10.90 -9.13
CA ALA A 45 -9.59 10.84 -7.66
C ALA A 45 -8.26 11.17 -6.98
N ILE A 46 -7.18 11.37 -7.72
CA ILE A 46 -5.90 11.77 -7.15
C ILE A 46 -6.06 13.15 -6.52
N GLY A 47 -5.63 13.28 -5.26
CA GLY A 47 -5.80 14.51 -4.51
C GLY A 47 -7.10 14.58 -3.72
N SER A 48 -7.99 13.60 -3.89
CA SER A 48 -9.25 13.55 -3.14
C SER A 48 -9.12 12.92 -1.75
N GLY A 49 -7.95 12.35 -1.44
CA GLY A 49 -7.74 11.61 -0.20
C GLY A 49 -7.91 10.11 -0.34
N ALA A 50 -8.27 9.61 -1.52
CA ALA A 50 -8.47 8.18 -1.73
C ALA A 50 -7.20 7.36 -1.50
N GLY A 51 -6.06 7.85 -1.96
CA GLY A 51 -4.78 7.16 -1.76
C GLY A 51 -4.41 7.08 -0.28
N ARG A 52 -4.60 8.16 0.46
CA ARG A 52 -4.34 8.19 1.89
C ARG A 52 -5.27 7.22 2.62
N LEU A 53 -6.54 7.21 2.27
CA LEU A 53 -7.50 6.30 2.87
C LEU A 53 -7.12 4.84 2.64
N LEU A 54 -6.72 4.50 1.41
CA LEU A 54 -6.26 3.15 1.09
C LEU A 54 -4.99 2.78 1.84
N PHE A 55 -4.04 3.71 1.94
CA PHE A 55 -2.80 3.45 2.66
C PHE A 55 -3.09 3.20 4.14
N GLU A 56 -3.90 4.05 4.76
CA GLU A 56 -4.24 3.90 6.17
C GLU A 56 -5.01 2.61 6.44
N ALA A 57 -5.91 2.24 5.55
CA ALA A 57 -6.63 0.97 5.67
C ALA A 57 -5.69 -0.23 5.51
N SER A 58 -4.72 -0.13 4.61
CA SER A 58 -3.70 -1.17 4.43
C SER A 58 -2.87 -1.36 5.69
N VAL A 59 -2.51 -0.26 6.35
CA VAL A 59 -1.76 -0.30 7.63
C VAL A 59 -2.58 -1.00 8.72
N VAL A 60 -3.84 -0.64 8.85
CA VAL A 60 -4.73 -1.27 9.84
C VAL A 60 -4.85 -2.76 9.56
N LEU A 61 -5.06 -3.13 8.31
CA LEU A 61 -5.16 -4.53 7.92
C LEU A 61 -3.86 -5.29 8.24
N ALA A 62 -2.72 -4.71 7.89
CA ALA A 62 -1.42 -5.34 8.13
C ALA A 62 -1.17 -5.56 9.63
N ARG A 63 -1.51 -4.57 10.46
CA ARG A 63 -1.42 -4.73 11.92
C ARG A 63 -2.32 -5.84 12.42
N GLY A 64 -3.53 -5.93 11.87
CA GLY A 64 -4.47 -6.98 12.23
C GLY A 64 -3.99 -8.37 11.86
N LEU A 65 -3.12 -8.48 10.86
CA LEU A 65 -2.48 -9.74 10.47
C LEU A 65 -1.28 -10.08 11.33
N GLY A 66 -0.90 -9.22 12.27
CA GLY A 66 0.23 -9.44 13.16
C GLY A 66 1.57 -9.08 12.55
N ALA A 67 1.59 -8.33 11.47
CA ALA A 67 2.83 -7.94 10.82
C ALA A 67 3.53 -6.81 11.58
N ASP A 68 4.86 -6.86 11.58
CA ASP A 68 5.69 -5.83 12.21
C ASP A 68 6.05 -4.72 11.24
N ARG A 69 6.05 -5.00 9.94
CA ARG A 69 6.35 -4.00 8.93
C ARG A 69 5.66 -4.34 7.60
N MET A 70 5.49 -3.29 6.81
CA MET A 70 4.93 -3.40 5.47
C MET A 70 5.95 -2.87 4.47
N THR A 71 6.23 -3.65 3.43
CA THR A 71 7.14 -3.23 2.37
C THR A 71 6.34 -2.75 1.16
N ILE A 72 6.91 -1.80 0.43
CA ILE A 72 6.25 -1.17 -0.72
C ILE A 72 7.29 -0.98 -1.82
N LEU A 73 7.13 -1.70 -2.92
CA LEU A 73 7.95 -1.48 -4.10
C LEU A 73 7.22 -0.44 -4.95
N ALA A 74 7.68 0.81 -4.87
CA ALA A 74 6.92 1.95 -5.36
C ALA A 74 7.28 2.32 -6.79
N ASP A 75 6.25 2.77 -7.54
CA ASP A 75 6.51 3.49 -8.78
C ASP A 75 7.19 4.82 -8.42
N PRO A 76 8.20 5.28 -9.19
CA PRO A 76 8.89 6.54 -8.89
C PRO A 76 7.95 7.74 -8.79
N HIS A 77 6.85 7.75 -9.52
CA HIS A 77 5.87 8.84 -9.45
C HIS A 77 5.08 8.80 -8.14
N ALA A 78 4.95 7.63 -7.53
CA ALA A 78 4.24 7.45 -6.27
C ALA A 78 5.15 7.60 -5.05
N ALA A 79 6.46 7.56 -5.23
CA ALA A 79 7.41 7.59 -4.13
C ALA A 79 7.19 8.77 -3.17
N PRO A 80 7.00 10.02 -3.65
CA PRO A 80 6.75 11.13 -2.74
C PRO A 80 5.51 10.95 -1.88
N PHE A 81 4.48 10.29 -2.42
CA PHE A 81 3.28 9.99 -1.64
C PHE A 81 3.61 9.07 -0.46
N TYR A 82 4.35 7.99 -0.71
CA TYR A 82 4.70 7.06 0.36
C TYR A 82 5.59 7.70 1.41
N GLU A 83 6.49 8.59 0.99
CA GLU A 83 7.33 9.34 1.93
C GLU A 83 6.48 10.25 2.82
N ARG A 84 5.47 10.91 2.25
CA ARG A 84 4.54 11.73 3.03
C ARG A 84 3.72 10.88 4.01
N MET A 85 3.46 9.63 3.66
CA MET A 85 2.72 8.72 4.56
C MET A 85 3.60 8.18 5.69
N GLY A 86 4.90 8.45 5.66
CA GLY A 86 5.81 8.03 6.71
C GLY A 86 6.64 6.79 6.37
N ALA A 87 6.56 6.31 5.14
CA ALA A 87 7.39 5.20 4.70
C ALA A 87 8.84 5.65 4.49
N ARG A 88 9.78 4.75 4.75
CA ARG A 88 11.19 5.02 4.67
C ARG A 88 11.81 4.28 3.50
N PHE A 89 12.61 4.99 2.70
CA PHE A 89 13.35 4.38 1.61
C PHE A 89 14.40 3.41 2.14
N LEU A 90 14.42 2.20 1.60
CA LEU A 90 15.45 1.20 1.95
C LEU A 90 16.52 1.10 0.89
N ARG A 91 16.14 0.83 -0.33
CA ARG A 91 17.04 0.63 -1.47
C ARG A 91 16.25 0.53 -2.76
N ASN A 92 16.96 0.52 -3.87
CA ASN A 92 16.33 0.15 -5.14
C ASN A 92 16.31 -1.38 -5.26
N ALA A 93 15.22 -1.91 -5.80
CA ALA A 93 15.02 -3.34 -5.93
C ALA A 93 14.45 -3.68 -7.31
N PRO A 94 14.69 -4.90 -7.81
CA PRO A 94 14.19 -5.30 -9.13
C PRO A 94 12.67 -5.28 -9.20
N SER A 95 12.15 -4.77 -10.32
CA SER A 95 10.73 -4.84 -10.60
C SER A 95 10.34 -6.25 -11.04
N ASP A 96 9.24 -6.78 -10.50
CA ASP A 96 8.73 -8.08 -10.94
C ASP A 96 8.08 -8.00 -12.32
N ALA A 97 7.59 -6.82 -12.68
CA ALA A 97 6.84 -6.64 -13.93
C ALA A 97 7.74 -6.36 -15.13
N ILE A 98 8.85 -5.67 -14.93
CA ILE A 98 9.73 -5.24 -16.02
C ILE A 98 11.16 -5.70 -15.73
N PRO A 99 11.66 -6.72 -16.43
CA PRO A 99 13.03 -7.21 -16.23
C PRO A 99 14.06 -6.09 -16.42
N GLY A 100 15.02 -6.02 -15.51
CA GLY A 100 16.11 -5.05 -15.58
C GLY A 100 15.75 -3.67 -15.04
N ARG A 101 14.50 -3.44 -14.65
CA ARG A 101 14.10 -2.16 -14.06
C ARG A 101 14.21 -2.21 -12.55
N LEU A 102 14.78 -1.17 -11.97
CA LEU A 102 14.85 -1.01 -10.51
C LEU A 102 13.80 0.00 -10.05
N LEU A 103 13.16 -0.31 -8.93
CA LEU A 103 12.17 0.57 -8.31
C LEU A 103 12.57 0.84 -6.86
N PRO A 104 12.23 2.01 -6.30
CA PRO A 104 12.50 2.28 -4.90
C PRO A 104 11.64 1.38 -4.00
N LEU A 105 12.31 0.71 -3.07
CA LEU A 105 11.66 -0.13 -2.07
C LEU A 105 11.55 0.65 -0.77
N TYR A 106 10.35 0.73 -0.24
CA TYR A 106 10.05 1.42 1.01
C TYR A 106 9.60 0.46 2.08
N GLU A 107 9.75 0.90 3.31
CA GLU A 107 9.31 0.17 4.50
C GLU A 107 8.46 1.10 5.36
N TYR A 108 7.35 0.58 5.87
CA TYR A 108 6.53 1.26 6.87
C TYR A 108 6.54 0.45 8.14
N ASP A 109 6.97 1.07 9.25
CA ASP A 109 7.03 0.42 10.55
C ASP A 109 5.64 0.34 11.16
N LEU A 110 5.15 -0.87 11.35
CA LEU A 110 3.82 -1.11 11.90
C LEU A 110 3.82 -1.11 13.43
N THR A 111 4.97 -1.23 14.04
CA THR A 111 5.08 -1.33 15.50
C THR A 111 5.03 0.02 16.18
N SER A 112 5.69 1.03 15.61
CA SER A 112 5.81 2.35 16.23
C SER A 112 4.52 3.14 16.20
N GLY A 113 3.68 2.93 15.20
CA GLY A 113 2.43 3.65 15.05
C GLY A 113 1.39 3.30 16.10
N ALA A 114 1.55 2.17 16.75
CA ALA A 114 0.59 1.69 17.74
C ALA A 114 0.56 2.57 19.00
N SER A 115 1.57 3.36 19.21
CA SER A 115 1.66 4.22 20.41
C SER A 115 0.87 5.51 20.28
N SER A 116 0.45 5.84 19.12
CA SER A 116 -0.27 7.08 18.88
C SER A 116 -1.76 6.95 19.14
#